data_04cd907d86054d2ee45d2bf6892237ce
#
_entry.id   04cd907d86054d2ee45d2bf6892237ce
#
_cell.length_a   1.000
_cell.length_b   1.000
_cell.length_c   1.000
_cell.angle_alpha   90.00
_cell.angle_beta   90.00
_cell.angle_gamma   90.00
#
_symmetry.space_group_name_H-M   'P 1'
#
loop_
_entity.id
_entity.type
_entity.pdbx_description
1 polymer ?
#
loop_
_entity_poly.entity_id
_entity_poly.type
_entity_poly.pdbx_seq_one_letter_code
_entity_poly.pdbx_strand_id
1 'polypeptide(L)'
;MITNSMTETSRRDVDSKVEDNSDIREEYRQIKAREMEDMQAIMDAIKESKDPAIKYTWRRPVTDIKNILETSAELYGDKPLFLQKFNKDEPFQEISYSKVLADVNALGTALIELGLKGKHIGVIGKNCYEWAESYLAVVGGTGVVVPLDKELNEEELSQLTTSGELSAVITMDKHYDIFKRIKERDDNALEFVINAGMHSNENADKGLLSWHKLREHGYELVKAGDKSFIDAEIINTDMAIILFTSGTTGTSKGVMLNNKNICSNVMVAQTYLNIEVGDIFFSVLPIHHTYECTCTFIESMYCGATIAFCQGLKYIVKDLQEVKPHLMLAVPLIYENFYSKILRQIKKSGKEKQLKALMKINRFTKHIGIDVSKPATKKITELFGGRMKMLIVGGAAIDGDIMDFYRDLGINAVQGYGLTETSPMVSLNPEDPKLIDNASAGHLLPFVECMIADKDYDGVGEICFRGPNIMMGYYKNQEGTDEVIKDGWFHTGDLGYLNDKNYIYITGRKKNVIITANGKNVFPEELEFYLMKNECIEECMVWGDEDNDDQLKRGIYATIKPNRELLFEELGGDVTDEQVREYIERIVDKQNEAMPLFKRINHVIIRDRDFNKTTGLKIRRFVEDNKWS
;
A
#
# COMPACT_ATOMS: atom_id res chain seq x y z
N MET A 1 -7.89 -30.27 64.84
CA MET A 1 -7.01 -29.11 65.20
C MET A 1 -5.77 -29.16 64.33
N ILE A 2 -5.82 -28.52 63.21
CA ILE A 2 -4.61 -28.05 62.50
C ILE A 2 -5.02 -26.71 61.92
N THR A 3 -4.62 -25.65 62.64
CA THR A 3 -4.84 -24.28 62.28
C THR A 3 -3.48 -23.59 62.09
N ASN A 4 -3.36 -22.91 60.95
CA ASN A 4 -2.54 -21.72 60.72
C ASN A 4 -1.04 -21.71 61.02
N SER A 5 -0.24 -21.79 59.98
CA SER A 5 0.91 -20.90 59.83
C SER A 5 1.17 -20.61 58.33
N MET A 6 0.39 -19.73 57.76
CA MET A 6 0.87 -18.99 56.60
C MET A 6 1.88 -17.98 57.14
N THR A 7 3.13 -18.19 56.82
CA THR A 7 4.27 -17.39 57.25
C THR A 7 4.21 -15.98 56.67
N GLU A 8 4.57 -14.97 57.46
CA GLU A 8 4.68 -13.56 57.08
C GLU A 8 5.50 -13.30 55.80
N THR A 9 6.34 -14.25 55.42
CA THR A 9 7.13 -14.20 54.16
C THR A 9 6.26 -14.30 52.92
N SER A 10 5.16 -15.09 52.93
CA SER A 10 4.25 -15.22 51.76
C SER A 10 3.36 -13.98 51.56
N ARG A 11 3.08 -13.24 52.65
CA ARG A 11 2.34 -11.96 52.53
C ARG A 11 3.21 -10.83 51.98
N ARG A 12 4.47 -10.76 52.37
CA ARG A 12 5.41 -9.75 51.82
C ARG A 12 5.68 -9.97 50.33
N ASP A 13 5.80 -11.23 49.86
CA ASP A 13 5.97 -11.55 48.44
C ASP A 13 4.73 -11.27 47.58
N VAL A 14 3.53 -11.39 48.15
CA VAL A 14 2.27 -11.06 47.45
C VAL A 14 2.09 -9.52 47.44
N ASP A 15 2.35 -8.86 48.55
CA ASP A 15 2.25 -7.39 48.65
C ASP A 15 3.32 -6.68 47.79
N SER A 16 4.57 -7.20 47.72
CA SER A 16 5.59 -6.68 46.81
C SER A 16 5.28 -6.88 45.32
N LYS A 17 4.63 -8.01 44.94
CA LYS A 17 4.15 -8.23 43.56
C LYS A 17 2.94 -7.37 43.22
N VAL A 18 2.12 -7.00 44.20
CA VAL A 18 0.98 -6.09 44.02
C VAL A 18 1.44 -4.63 43.92
N GLU A 19 2.43 -4.22 44.71
CA GLU A 19 3.07 -2.89 44.61
C GLU A 19 3.81 -2.74 43.27
N ASP A 20 4.57 -3.76 42.84
CA ASP A 20 5.29 -3.79 41.54
C ASP A 20 4.31 -3.67 40.34
N ASN A 21 3.16 -4.33 40.40
CA ASN A 21 2.10 -4.22 39.39
C ASN A 21 1.39 -2.84 39.39
N SER A 22 1.30 -2.15 40.52
CA SER A 22 0.69 -0.81 40.61
C SER A 22 1.60 0.26 39.99
N ASP A 23 2.89 0.17 40.24
CA ASP A 23 3.90 1.08 39.71
C ASP A 23 4.05 0.93 38.18
N ILE A 24 4.07 -0.31 37.68
CA ILE A 24 4.09 -0.60 36.22
C ILE A 24 2.85 -0.04 35.53
N ARG A 25 1.67 -0.21 36.11
CA ARG A 25 0.42 0.34 35.56
C ARG A 25 0.39 1.87 35.56
N GLU A 26 0.97 2.50 36.59
CA GLU A 26 1.03 3.95 36.64
C GLU A 26 2.06 4.50 35.62
N GLU A 27 3.20 3.84 35.45
CA GLU A 27 4.18 4.16 34.42
C GLU A 27 3.57 4.04 33.02
N TYR A 28 2.82 2.95 32.74
CA TYR A 28 2.12 2.79 31.48
C TYR A 28 1.10 3.90 31.22
N ARG A 29 0.31 4.30 32.23
CA ARG A 29 -0.63 5.41 32.11
C ARG A 29 0.06 6.73 31.77
N GLN A 30 1.23 6.98 32.36
CA GLN A 30 2.02 8.17 32.06
C GLN A 30 2.57 8.14 30.63
N ILE A 31 3.03 6.98 30.16
CA ILE A 31 3.44 6.79 28.75
C ILE A 31 2.26 7.09 27.82
N LYS A 32 1.09 6.48 28.06
CA LYS A 32 -0.10 6.70 27.23
C LYS A 32 -0.57 8.15 27.23
N ALA A 33 -0.47 8.84 28.36
CA ALA A 33 -0.80 10.26 28.45
C ALA A 33 0.13 11.11 27.56
N ARG A 34 1.45 10.84 27.60
CA ARG A 34 2.44 11.53 26.74
C ARG A 34 2.22 11.21 25.25
N GLU A 35 1.97 9.94 24.93
CA GLU A 35 1.63 9.55 23.55
C GLU A 35 0.42 10.33 23.03
N MET A 36 -0.63 10.45 23.85
CA MET A 36 -1.83 11.21 23.47
C MET A 36 -1.54 12.71 23.34
N GLU A 37 -0.72 13.28 24.22
CA GLU A 37 -0.27 14.68 24.12
C GLU A 37 0.52 14.93 22.84
N ASP A 38 1.44 14.02 22.47
CA ASP A 38 2.20 14.09 21.22
C ASP A 38 1.27 14.08 19.99
N MET A 39 0.30 13.16 19.96
CA MET A 39 -0.63 13.04 18.84
C MET A 39 -1.63 14.22 18.80
N GLN A 40 -2.02 14.75 19.97
CA GLN A 40 -2.84 15.96 20.06
C GLN A 40 -2.07 17.19 19.54
N ALA A 41 -0.79 17.32 19.85
CA ALA A 41 0.05 18.40 19.35
C ALA A 41 0.15 18.40 17.82
N ILE A 42 0.21 17.22 17.19
CA ILE A 42 0.11 17.07 15.73
C ILE A 42 -1.23 17.65 15.23
N MET A 43 -2.35 17.27 15.84
CA MET A 43 -3.67 17.74 15.42
C MET A 43 -3.85 19.24 15.61
N ASP A 44 -3.32 19.80 16.69
CA ASP A 44 -3.43 21.24 16.96
C ASP A 44 -2.58 22.05 15.98
N ALA A 45 -1.37 21.61 15.67
CA ALA A 45 -0.55 22.25 14.65
C ALA A 45 -1.19 22.16 13.24
N ILE A 46 -1.88 21.05 12.92
CA ILE A 46 -2.69 20.93 11.69
C ILE A 46 -3.79 21.99 11.65
N LYS A 47 -4.55 22.18 12.75
CA LYS A 47 -5.61 23.17 12.85
C LYS A 47 -5.12 24.61 12.71
N GLU A 48 -3.93 24.89 13.23
CA GLU A 48 -3.30 26.23 13.18
C GLU A 48 -2.58 26.50 11.86
N SER A 49 -2.38 25.47 11.04
CA SER A 49 -1.65 25.59 9.76
C SER A 49 -2.36 26.55 8.80
N LYS A 50 -1.54 27.37 8.11
CA LYS A 50 -1.98 28.24 7.02
C LYS A 50 -1.74 27.63 5.64
N ASP A 51 -1.30 26.38 5.58
CA ASP A 51 -1.07 25.67 4.32
C ASP A 51 -2.41 25.44 3.60
N PRO A 52 -2.59 25.96 2.39
CA PRO A 52 -3.85 25.83 1.65
C PRO A 52 -4.18 24.37 1.25
N ALA A 53 -3.21 23.47 1.30
CA ALA A 53 -3.42 22.04 1.06
C ALA A 53 -4.16 21.36 2.21
N ILE A 54 -4.01 21.88 3.43
CA ILE A 54 -4.67 21.38 4.65
C ILE A 54 -6.08 21.97 4.72
N LYS A 55 -7.09 21.13 4.43
CA LYS A 55 -8.49 21.56 4.34
C LYS A 55 -9.39 20.90 5.38
N TYR A 56 -9.09 19.63 5.75
CA TYR A 56 -9.93 18.82 6.63
C TYR A 56 -9.23 18.57 7.96
N THR A 57 -9.63 19.30 9.03
CA THR A 57 -8.91 19.36 10.32
C THR A 57 -9.74 18.84 11.50
N TRP A 58 -10.87 18.16 11.24
CA TRP A 58 -11.89 17.85 12.25
C TRP A 58 -11.79 16.42 12.84
N ARG A 59 -10.70 15.72 12.56
CA ARG A 59 -10.49 14.37 13.08
C ARG A 59 -9.92 14.38 14.52
N ARG A 60 -9.82 13.20 15.14
CA ARG A 60 -9.34 12.99 16.49
C ARG A 60 -7.89 12.53 16.55
N PRO A 61 -7.15 12.78 17.63
CA PRO A 61 -5.87 12.13 17.85
C PRO A 61 -6.07 10.65 18.16
N VAL A 62 -5.12 9.82 17.73
CA VAL A 62 -5.09 8.36 17.96
C VAL A 62 -3.67 7.93 18.25
N THR A 63 -3.47 7.00 19.18
CA THR A 63 -2.13 6.57 19.64
C THR A 63 -1.65 5.29 18.98
N ASP A 64 -2.57 4.37 18.67
CA ASP A 64 -2.27 3.06 18.13
C ASP A 64 -3.48 2.51 17.36
N ILE A 65 -3.28 1.41 16.60
CA ILE A 65 -4.30 0.82 15.73
C ILE A 65 -5.48 0.25 16.55
N LYS A 66 -5.22 -0.27 17.76
CA LYS A 66 -6.29 -0.70 18.66
C LYS A 66 -7.15 0.48 19.11
N ASN A 67 -6.52 1.59 19.48
CA ASN A 67 -7.22 2.83 19.83
C ASN A 67 -8.04 3.40 18.67
N ILE A 68 -7.56 3.26 17.41
CA ILE A 68 -8.37 3.58 16.22
C ILE A 68 -9.63 2.72 16.19
N LEU A 69 -9.52 1.39 16.33
CA LEU A 69 -10.66 0.49 16.27
C LEU A 69 -11.66 0.74 17.40
N GLU A 70 -11.20 0.86 18.65
CA GLU A 70 -12.04 1.08 19.83
C GLU A 70 -12.83 2.40 19.70
N THR A 71 -12.13 3.50 19.45
CA THR A 71 -12.79 4.82 19.30
C THR A 71 -13.67 4.91 18.06
N SER A 72 -13.35 4.18 16.98
CA SER A 72 -14.22 4.09 15.81
C SER A 72 -15.47 3.26 16.09
N ALA A 73 -15.37 2.17 16.86
CA ALA A 73 -16.53 1.37 17.27
C ALA A 73 -17.47 2.16 18.20
N GLU A 74 -16.92 3.00 19.09
CA GLU A 74 -17.72 3.91 19.91
C GLU A 74 -18.46 4.97 19.07
N LEU A 75 -17.79 5.53 18.05
CA LEU A 75 -18.34 6.62 17.23
C LEU A 75 -19.31 6.12 16.15
N TYR A 76 -19.05 4.95 15.57
CA TYR A 76 -19.73 4.48 14.36
C TYR A 76 -20.53 3.19 14.55
N GLY A 77 -20.30 2.45 15.64
CA GLY A 77 -21.08 1.31 16.14
C GLY A 77 -21.66 0.38 15.09
N ASP A 78 -22.93 0.59 14.78
CA ASP A 78 -23.72 -0.27 13.88
C ASP A 78 -23.45 0.00 12.38
N LYS A 79 -22.66 1.03 12.02
CA LYS A 79 -22.30 1.26 10.62
C LYS A 79 -21.38 0.14 10.11
N PRO A 80 -21.47 -0.22 8.83
CA PRO A 80 -20.59 -1.23 8.26
C PRO A 80 -19.15 -0.70 8.16
N LEU A 81 -18.19 -1.48 8.70
CA LEU A 81 -16.77 -1.29 8.41
C LEU A 81 -16.37 -2.09 7.17
N PHE A 82 -16.93 -3.30 7.01
CA PHE A 82 -16.62 -4.14 5.86
C PHE A 82 -17.85 -4.55 5.07
N LEU A 83 -17.66 -4.66 3.75
CA LEU A 83 -18.57 -5.31 2.82
C LEU A 83 -17.81 -6.49 2.19
N GLN A 84 -18.31 -7.71 2.38
CA GLN A 84 -17.70 -8.92 1.85
C GLN A 84 -18.74 -9.86 1.26
N LYS A 85 -18.37 -10.56 0.18
CA LYS A 85 -19.08 -11.73 -0.31
C LYS A 85 -18.43 -12.98 0.24
N PHE A 86 -19.17 -13.76 1.02
CA PHE A 86 -18.72 -15.07 1.48
C PHE A 86 -18.85 -16.12 0.37
N ASN A 87 -19.87 -15.99 -0.49
CA ASN A 87 -20.05 -16.77 -1.71
C ASN A 87 -20.15 -15.84 -2.94
N LYS A 88 -19.64 -16.28 -4.09
CA LYS A 88 -19.56 -15.48 -5.32
C LYS A 88 -20.90 -14.97 -5.84
N ASP A 89 -21.96 -15.76 -5.62
CA ASP A 89 -23.30 -15.51 -6.15
C ASP A 89 -24.23 -14.81 -5.15
N GLU A 90 -23.75 -14.60 -3.91
CA GLU A 90 -24.48 -13.88 -2.88
C GLU A 90 -24.19 -12.38 -2.93
N PRO A 91 -25.08 -11.52 -2.42
CA PRO A 91 -24.80 -10.09 -2.29
C PRO A 91 -23.69 -9.85 -1.26
N PHE A 92 -23.10 -8.66 -1.30
CA PHE A 92 -22.20 -8.20 -0.25
C PHE A 92 -22.93 -8.15 1.10
N GLN A 93 -22.30 -8.71 2.13
CA GLN A 93 -22.78 -8.69 3.51
C GLN A 93 -22.03 -7.63 4.30
N GLU A 94 -22.75 -6.98 5.21
CA GLU A 94 -22.22 -5.92 6.05
C GLU A 94 -21.67 -6.49 7.35
N ILE A 95 -20.50 -6.03 7.78
CA ILE A 95 -19.88 -6.33 9.06
C ILE A 95 -19.64 -5.02 9.78
N SER A 96 -20.35 -4.78 10.89
CA SER A 96 -20.33 -3.50 11.59
C SER A 96 -19.05 -3.27 12.40
N TYR A 97 -18.73 -2.01 12.72
CA TYR A 97 -17.63 -1.64 13.60
C TYR A 97 -17.69 -2.35 14.95
N SER A 98 -18.86 -2.40 15.59
CA SER A 98 -19.05 -3.09 16.87
C SER A 98 -18.78 -4.59 16.75
N LYS A 99 -19.21 -5.21 15.65
CA LYS A 99 -18.94 -6.63 15.39
C LYS A 99 -17.46 -6.90 15.22
N VAL A 100 -16.74 -6.06 14.45
CA VAL A 100 -15.30 -6.18 14.25
C VAL A 100 -14.54 -6.06 15.57
N LEU A 101 -14.89 -5.09 16.42
CA LEU A 101 -14.26 -4.94 17.73
C LEU A 101 -14.48 -6.19 18.62
N ALA A 102 -15.69 -6.74 18.61
CA ALA A 102 -15.99 -7.93 19.38
C ALA A 102 -15.22 -9.17 18.87
N ASP A 103 -15.13 -9.35 17.54
CA ASP A 103 -14.41 -10.45 16.91
C ASP A 103 -12.89 -10.35 17.18
N VAL A 104 -12.33 -9.15 17.04
CA VAL A 104 -10.90 -8.87 17.30
C VAL A 104 -10.56 -9.14 18.77
N ASN A 105 -11.41 -8.70 19.72
CA ASN A 105 -11.22 -8.98 21.14
C ASN A 105 -11.24 -10.49 21.43
N ALA A 106 -12.17 -11.22 20.81
CA ALA A 106 -12.26 -12.66 20.97
C ALA A 106 -11.03 -13.37 20.40
N LEU A 107 -10.69 -13.10 19.14
CA LEU A 107 -9.54 -13.73 18.48
C LEU A 107 -8.23 -13.40 19.20
N GLY A 108 -8.01 -12.14 19.56
CA GLY A 108 -6.81 -11.69 20.27
C GLY A 108 -6.65 -12.35 21.64
N THR A 109 -7.76 -12.49 22.40
CA THR A 109 -7.75 -13.21 23.70
C THR A 109 -7.34 -14.67 23.52
N ALA A 110 -7.89 -15.36 22.51
CA ALA A 110 -7.53 -16.76 22.25
C ALA A 110 -6.07 -16.92 21.77
N LEU A 111 -5.55 -15.97 20.98
CA LEU A 111 -4.14 -15.97 20.57
C LEU A 111 -3.21 -15.78 21.78
N ILE A 112 -3.57 -14.93 22.73
CA ILE A 112 -2.80 -14.75 23.97
C ILE A 112 -2.84 -16.02 24.83
N GLU A 113 -3.98 -16.67 24.95
CA GLU A 113 -4.12 -17.95 25.68
C GLU A 113 -3.24 -19.05 25.06
N LEU A 114 -3.06 -19.07 23.73
CA LEU A 114 -2.12 -19.96 23.04
C LEU A 114 -0.63 -19.66 23.35
N GLY A 115 -0.32 -18.62 24.15
CA GLY A 115 1.06 -18.22 24.47
C GLY A 115 1.72 -17.36 23.40
N LEU A 116 0.95 -16.76 22.50
CA LEU A 116 1.47 -15.94 21.40
C LEU A 116 1.69 -14.46 21.77
N LYS A 117 1.52 -14.08 23.06
CA LYS A 117 1.81 -12.71 23.51
C LYS A 117 3.26 -12.32 23.23
N GLY A 118 3.46 -11.20 22.52
CA GLY A 118 4.77 -10.67 22.17
C GLY A 118 5.49 -11.44 21.05
N LYS A 119 4.83 -12.44 20.43
CA LYS A 119 5.41 -13.23 19.33
C LYS A 119 5.16 -12.59 17.97
N HIS A 120 5.95 -13.02 16.98
CA HIS A 120 5.73 -12.66 15.58
C HIS A 120 4.74 -13.62 14.93
N ILE A 121 3.70 -13.06 14.34
CA ILE A 121 2.60 -13.84 13.76
C ILE A 121 2.41 -13.42 12.30
N GLY A 122 2.62 -14.38 11.40
CA GLY A 122 2.39 -14.21 9.97
C GLY A 122 0.89 -14.16 9.65
N VAL A 123 0.48 -13.28 8.73
CA VAL A 123 -0.88 -13.26 8.17
C VAL A 123 -0.79 -13.27 6.65
N ILE A 124 -1.39 -14.28 6.00
CA ILE A 124 -1.28 -14.50 4.56
C ILE A 124 -2.63 -14.86 3.92
N GLY A 125 -2.96 -14.20 2.82
CA GLY A 125 -4.17 -14.52 2.04
C GLY A 125 -4.65 -13.41 1.13
N LYS A 126 -5.86 -13.60 0.60
CA LYS A 126 -6.58 -12.60 -0.19
C LYS A 126 -7.13 -11.50 0.71
N ASN A 127 -7.52 -10.37 0.10
CA ASN A 127 -8.27 -9.33 0.79
C ASN A 127 -9.61 -9.90 1.25
N CYS A 128 -9.82 -10.02 2.55
CA CYS A 128 -11.04 -10.51 3.17
C CYS A 128 -11.11 -10.10 4.64
N TYR A 129 -12.29 -10.26 5.22
CA TYR A 129 -12.55 -9.94 6.62
C TYR A 129 -11.67 -10.75 7.59
N GLU A 130 -11.50 -12.03 7.32
CA GLU A 130 -10.70 -12.93 8.16
C GLU A 130 -9.23 -12.48 8.22
N TRP A 131 -8.70 -11.94 7.10
CA TRP A 131 -7.37 -11.35 7.07
C TRP A 131 -7.31 -10.08 7.92
N ALA A 132 -8.28 -9.18 7.73
CA ALA A 132 -8.34 -7.90 8.44
C ALA A 132 -8.51 -8.09 9.96
N GLU A 133 -9.40 -8.99 10.37
CA GLU A 133 -9.61 -9.37 11.78
C GLU A 133 -8.33 -9.95 12.40
N SER A 134 -7.66 -10.87 11.67
CA SER A 134 -6.40 -11.47 12.13
C SER A 134 -5.30 -10.43 12.30
N TYR A 135 -5.16 -9.52 11.33
CA TYR A 135 -4.19 -8.41 11.43
C TYR A 135 -4.45 -7.55 12.67
N LEU A 136 -5.70 -7.13 12.88
CA LEU A 136 -6.09 -6.30 14.04
C LEU A 136 -5.91 -7.04 15.37
N ALA A 137 -6.23 -8.33 15.42
CA ALA A 137 -6.04 -9.13 16.63
C ALA A 137 -4.55 -9.27 16.99
N VAL A 138 -3.65 -9.35 16.00
CA VAL A 138 -2.22 -9.43 16.29
C VAL A 138 -1.67 -8.07 16.70
N VAL A 139 -1.84 -7.02 15.87
CA VAL A 139 -1.26 -5.70 16.11
C VAL A 139 -1.92 -4.97 17.29
N GLY A 140 -3.17 -5.32 17.61
CA GLY A 140 -3.97 -4.73 18.69
C GLY A 140 -3.61 -5.24 20.09
N GLY A 141 -2.52 -5.98 20.25
CA GLY A 141 -2.04 -6.35 21.57
C GLY A 141 -1.61 -7.81 21.77
N THR A 142 -1.70 -8.67 20.74
CA THR A 142 -1.14 -10.02 20.83
C THR A 142 0.38 -10.00 20.59
N GLY A 143 0.86 -9.35 19.51
CA GLY A 143 2.28 -9.38 19.19
C GLY A 143 2.62 -8.53 17.96
N VAL A 144 3.67 -8.93 17.24
CA VAL A 144 4.12 -8.28 16.01
C VAL A 144 3.49 -8.97 14.81
N VAL A 145 2.73 -8.23 14.00
CA VAL A 145 2.14 -8.79 12.78
C VAL A 145 3.15 -8.76 11.63
N VAL A 146 3.20 -9.87 10.87
CA VAL A 146 4.04 -10.02 9.69
C VAL A 146 3.15 -10.33 8.49
N PRO A 147 2.65 -9.32 7.78
CA PRO A 147 1.88 -9.52 6.56
C PRO A 147 2.74 -10.16 5.48
N LEU A 148 2.30 -11.30 4.96
CA LEU A 148 3.03 -12.07 3.95
C LEU A 148 2.32 -11.98 2.59
N ASP A 149 3.13 -11.92 1.54
CA ASP A 149 2.62 -11.90 0.18
C ASP A 149 2.15 -13.29 -0.26
N LYS A 150 0.89 -13.37 -0.67
CA LYS A 150 0.22 -14.61 -1.10
C LYS A 150 0.73 -15.18 -2.43
N GLU A 151 1.51 -14.43 -3.19
CA GLU A 151 2.05 -14.85 -4.49
C GLU A 151 3.46 -15.45 -4.37
N LEU A 152 4.07 -15.40 -3.18
CA LEU A 152 5.37 -16.03 -2.92
C LEU A 152 5.26 -17.56 -2.98
N ASN A 153 6.34 -18.20 -3.45
CA ASN A 153 6.46 -19.65 -3.46
C ASN A 153 6.83 -20.20 -2.08
N GLU A 154 6.80 -21.53 -1.95
CA GLU A 154 7.06 -22.23 -0.68
C GLU A 154 8.44 -21.92 -0.10
N GLU A 155 9.46 -21.84 -0.95
CA GLU A 155 10.83 -21.58 -0.49
C GLU A 155 11.00 -20.15 0.02
N GLU A 156 10.44 -19.17 -0.69
CA GLU A 156 10.40 -17.77 -0.26
C GLU A 156 9.64 -17.63 1.06
N LEU A 157 8.48 -18.29 1.19
CA LEU A 157 7.69 -18.28 2.44
C LEU A 157 8.44 -18.95 3.60
N SER A 158 9.19 -20.04 3.35
CA SER A 158 10.03 -20.68 4.35
C SER A 158 11.14 -19.75 4.83
N GLN A 159 11.83 -19.08 3.91
CA GLN A 159 12.86 -18.10 4.24
C GLN A 159 12.31 -16.95 5.09
N LEU A 160 11.10 -16.43 4.75
CA LEU A 160 10.47 -15.38 5.54
C LEU A 160 9.99 -15.87 6.91
N THR A 161 9.55 -17.13 7.01
CA THR A 161 9.16 -17.75 8.29
C THR A 161 10.35 -17.79 9.24
N THR A 162 11.51 -18.21 8.74
CA THR A 162 12.75 -18.30 9.53
C THR A 162 13.32 -16.91 9.84
N SER A 163 13.47 -16.05 8.83
CA SER A 163 14.06 -14.71 9.02
C SER A 163 13.19 -13.78 9.84
N GLY A 164 11.86 -13.93 9.76
CA GLY A 164 10.86 -13.20 10.55
C GLY A 164 10.61 -13.82 11.93
N GLU A 165 11.22 -14.97 12.25
CA GLU A 165 11.04 -15.69 13.52
C GLU A 165 9.56 -15.92 13.86
N LEU A 166 8.79 -16.40 12.87
CA LEU A 166 7.36 -16.59 13.05
C LEU A 166 7.06 -17.73 14.02
N SER A 167 6.32 -17.46 15.08
CA SER A 167 5.79 -18.47 16.01
C SER A 167 4.46 -19.04 15.55
N ALA A 168 3.67 -18.26 14.82
CA ALA A 168 2.41 -18.70 14.23
C ALA A 168 2.19 -18.07 12.86
N VAL A 169 1.41 -18.73 12.00
CA VAL A 169 0.91 -18.16 10.75
C VAL A 169 -0.59 -18.37 10.64
N ILE A 170 -1.33 -17.31 10.36
CA ILE A 170 -2.75 -17.33 10.06
C ILE A 170 -2.92 -17.32 8.55
N THR A 171 -3.50 -18.37 7.99
CA THR A 171 -3.61 -18.59 6.55
C THR A 171 -5.05 -18.53 6.07
N MET A 172 -5.21 -18.07 4.82
CA MET A 172 -6.49 -18.10 4.10
C MET A 172 -6.37 -19.12 2.96
N ASP A 173 -7.11 -20.21 3.04
CA ASP A 173 -7.23 -21.26 2.00
C ASP A 173 -5.90 -21.97 1.61
N LYS A 174 -5.46 -21.74 0.36
CA LYS A 174 -4.39 -22.51 -0.34
C LYS A 174 -3.03 -22.55 0.37
N HIS A 175 -2.72 -21.59 1.23
CA HIS A 175 -1.42 -21.51 1.89
C HIS A 175 -1.27 -22.45 3.09
N TYR A 176 -2.39 -23.02 3.54
CA TYR A 176 -2.39 -23.92 4.69
C TYR A 176 -1.45 -25.11 4.50
N ASP A 177 -1.56 -25.84 3.38
CA ASP A 177 -0.74 -27.00 3.11
C ASP A 177 0.75 -26.65 2.92
N ILE A 178 1.04 -25.44 2.41
CA ILE A 178 2.41 -24.94 2.32
C ILE A 178 2.98 -24.78 3.73
N PHE A 179 2.29 -24.08 4.63
CA PHE A 179 2.78 -23.85 5.99
C PHE A 179 2.79 -25.11 6.86
N LYS A 180 1.96 -26.11 6.59
CA LYS A 180 2.11 -27.45 7.20
C LYS A 180 3.47 -28.04 6.89
N ARG A 181 3.89 -28.01 5.61
CA ARG A 181 5.21 -28.52 5.19
C ARG A 181 6.37 -27.69 5.75
N ILE A 182 6.21 -26.35 5.76
CA ILE A 182 7.23 -25.47 6.37
C ILE A 182 7.39 -25.79 7.86
N LYS A 183 6.28 -25.96 8.59
CA LYS A 183 6.29 -26.30 10.01
C LYS A 183 7.02 -27.62 10.33
N GLU A 184 7.03 -28.57 9.40
CA GLU A 184 7.73 -29.85 9.55
C GLU A 184 9.25 -29.73 9.32
N ARG A 185 9.78 -28.58 8.88
CA ARG A 185 11.20 -28.33 8.71
C ARG A 185 11.86 -28.00 10.06
N ASP A 186 13.10 -28.40 10.23
CA ASP A 186 13.87 -28.19 11.49
C ASP A 186 14.47 -26.78 11.62
N ASP A 187 14.34 -25.93 10.60
CA ASP A 187 15.03 -24.63 10.47
C ASP A 187 14.19 -23.43 10.91
N ASN A 188 13.02 -23.65 11.51
CA ASN A 188 12.13 -22.58 11.95
C ASN A 188 11.50 -22.85 13.32
N ALA A 189 10.89 -21.81 13.91
CA ALA A 189 10.25 -21.85 15.23
C ALA A 189 8.71 -21.85 15.15
N LEU A 190 8.14 -22.25 14.01
CA LEU A 190 6.69 -22.20 13.77
C LEU A 190 5.93 -23.21 14.63
N GLU A 191 5.21 -22.73 15.64
CA GLU A 191 4.44 -23.55 16.57
C GLU A 191 3.01 -23.81 16.08
N PHE A 192 2.38 -22.81 15.44
CA PHE A 192 0.97 -22.89 15.03
C PHE A 192 0.76 -22.52 13.57
N VAL A 193 -0.09 -23.27 12.88
CA VAL A 193 -0.68 -22.94 11.58
C VAL A 193 -2.19 -22.88 11.76
N ILE A 194 -2.74 -21.68 11.66
CA ILE A 194 -4.16 -21.37 11.91
C ILE A 194 -4.82 -21.09 10.57
N ASN A 195 -5.87 -21.84 10.21
CA ASN A 195 -6.49 -21.72 8.88
C ASN A 195 -7.95 -21.24 8.96
N ALA A 196 -8.23 -20.13 8.26
CA ALA A 196 -9.57 -19.56 8.13
C ALA A 196 -10.49 -20.36 7.17
N GLY A 197 -9.93 -21.21 6.31
CA GLY A 197 -10.71 -22.11 5.45
C GLY A 197 -11.28 -23.35 6.17
N MET A 198 -10.91 -23.59 7.44
CA MET A 198 -11.30 -24.76 8.20
C MET A 198 -12.32 -24.42 9.29
N HIS A 199 -13.37 -25.24 9.40
CA HIS A 199 -14.39 -25.11 10.46
C HIS A 199 -14.17 -26.04 11.67
N SER A 200 -13.14 -26.88 11.62
CA SER A 200 -12.73 -27.78 12.73
C SER A 200 -11.20 -27.87 12.76
N ASN A 201 -10.62 -28.13 13.94
CA ASN A 201 -9.20 -28.39 14.06
C ASN A 201 -8.82 -29.68 13.33
N GLU A 202 -7.74 -29.68 12.57
CA GLU A 202 -7.23 -30.90 11.93
C GLU A 202 -6.44 -31.75 12.93
N ASN A 203 -5.49 -31.13 13.64
CA ASN A 203 -4.68 -31.76 14.66
C ASN A 203 -4.18 -30.70 15.66
N ALA A 204 -4.99 -30.45 16.69
CA ALA A 204 -4.71 -29.43 17.69
C ALA A 204 -3.39 -29.69 18.45
N ASP A 205 -3.09 -30.97 18.74
CA ASP A 205 -1.87 -31.36 19.48
C ASP A 205 -0.59 -31.06 18.67
N LYS A 206 -0.72 -30.93 17.34
CA LYS A 206 0.36 -30.53 16.45
C LYS A 206 0.32 -29.05 16.07
N GLY A 207 -0.52 -28.26 16.71
CA GLY A 207 -0.66 -26.81 16.40
C GLY A 207 -1.34 -26.51 15.06
N LEU A 208 -2.16 -27.44 14.52
CA LEU A 208 -2.92 -27.26 13.29
C LEU A 208 -4.37 -26.90 13.65
N LEU A 209 -4.69 -25.59 13.62
CA LEU A 209 -5.89 -25.04 14.24
C LEU A 209 -6.85 -24.42 13.22
N SER A 210 -8.16 -24.48 13.53
CA SER A 210 -9.19 -23.73 12.84
C SER A 210 -9.29 -22.32 13.42
N TRP A 211 -9.17 -21.31 12.57
CA TRP A 211 -9.38 -19.91 12.93
C TRP A 211 -10.80 -19.67 13.52
N HIS A 212 -11.83 -20.30 12.94
CA HIS A 212 -13.20 -20.18 13.42
C HIS A 212 -13.35 -20.75 14.85
N LYS A 213 -12.76 -21.92 15.11
CA LYS A 213 -12.82 -22.54 16.45
C LYS A 213 -12.03 -21.72 17.47
N LEU A 214 -10.91 -21.15 17.04
CA LEU A 214 -10.11 -20.30 17.91
C LEU A 214 -10.89 -19.04 18.32
N ARG A 215 -11.55 -18.37 17.36
CA ARG A 215 -12.39 -17.21 17.65
C ARG A 215 -13.61 -17.56 18.51
N GLU A 216 -14.30 -18.68 18.25
CA GLU A 216 -15.39 -19.17 19.08
C GLU A 216 -14.93 -19.35 20.54
N HIS A 217 -13.80 -20.01 20.74
CA HIS A 217 -13.19 -20.18 22.06
C HIS A 217 -12.83 -18.82 22.71
N GLY A 218 -12.30 -17.88 21.96
CA GLY A 218 -12.04 -16.53 22.44
C GLY A 218 -13.29 -15.80 22.95
N TYR A 219 -14.43 -15.99 22.29
CA TYR A 219 -15.71 -15.47 22.80
C TYR A 219 -16.11 -16.09 24.15
N GLU A 220 -15.83 -17.36 24.35
CA GLU A 220 -16.08 -18.04 25.62
C GLU A 220 -15.17 -17.48 26.73
N LEU A 221 -13.90 -17.25 26.43
CA LEU A 221 -12.91 -16.64 27.34
C LEU A 221 -13.33 -15.24 27.77
N VAL A 222 -13.64 -14.36 26.79
CA VAL A 222 -14.10 -13.00 27.07
C VAL A 222 -15.38 -13.00 27.91
N LYS A 223 -16.34 -13.89 27.60
CA LYS A 223 -17.56 -14.06 28.38
C LYS A 223 -17.28 -14.56 29.80
N ALA A 224 -16.24 -15.35 29.98
CA ALA A 224 -15.79 -15.81 31.30
C ALA A 224 -15.05 -14.74 32.10
N GLY A 225 -14.80 -13.57 31.52
CA GLY A 225 -14.16 -12.41 32.15
C GLY A 225 -12.69 -12.27 31.87
N ASP A 226 -12.14 -13.03 30.91
CA ASP A 226 -10.76 -12.83 30.43
C ASP A 226 -10.65 -11.49 29.70
N LYS A 227 -9.73 -10.63 30.14
CA LYS A 227 -9.45 -9.32 29.57
C LYS A 227 -8.02 -9.18 29.07
N SER A 228 -7.29 -10.29 28.95
CA SER A 228 -5.87 -10.31 28.60
C SER A 228 -5.54 -9.53 27.32
N PHE A 229 -6.44 -9.57 26.32
CA PHE A 229 -6.31 -8.77 25.10
C PHE A 229 -6.92 -7.37 25.25
N ILE A 230 -8.11 -7.26 25.89
CA ILE A 230 -8.81 -5.97 26.05
C ILE A 230 -7.94 -4.99 26.85
N ASP A 231 -7.32 -5.46 27.93
CA ASP A 231 -6.42 -4.67 28.77
C ASP A 231 -4.93 -4.74 28.33
N ALA A 232 -4.66 -5.28 27.12
CA ALA A 232 -3.29 -5.40 26.61
C ALA A 232 -2.66 -4.01 26.42
N GLU A 233 -1.50 -3.84 27.02
CA GLU A 233 -0.70 -2.63 26.93
C GLU A 233 0.03 -2.54 25.60
N ILE A 234 -0.06 -1.38 24.94
CA ILE A 234 0.57 -1.07 23.65
C ILE A 234 1.35 0.24 23.80
N ILE A 235 2.65 0.18 23.60
CA ILE A 235 3.51 1.37 23.48
C ILE A 235 3.64 1.69 22.00
N ASN A 236 3.27 2.89 21.60
CA ASN A 236 3.13 3.23 20.19
C ASN A 236 4.47 3.31 19.42
N THR A 237 5.58 3.40 20.14
CA THR A 237 6.94 3.39 19.57
C THR A 237 7.57 2.00 19.51
N ASP A 238 6.94 0.98 20.10
CA ASP A 238 7.42 -0.39 20.00
C ASP A 238 7.12 -0.97 18.61
N MET A 239 7.98 -1.89 18.15
CA MET A 239 7.78 -2.59 16.89
C MET A 239 6.46 -3.36 16.90
N ALA A 240 5.58 -3.04 15.96
CA ALA A 240 4.25 -3.64 15.82
C ALA A 240 4.08 -4.44 14.53
N ILE A 241 4.85 -4.10 13.48
CA ILE A 241 4.70 -4.65 12.15
C ILE A 241 6.09 -4.89 11.56
N ILE A 242 6.29 -6.05 10.88
CA ILE A 242 7.43 -6.31 10.01
C ILE A 242 6.90 -6.57 8.61
N LEU A 243 7.29 -5.72 7.65
CA LEU A 243 6.94 -5.87 6.24
C LEU A 243 8.15 -6.23 5.41
N PHE A 244 8.15 -7.42 4.84
CA PHE A 244 9.21 -7.86 3.96
C PHE A 244 9.03 -7.27 2.55
N THR A 245 10.05 -6.53 2.10
CA THR A 245 10.09 -5.97 0.75
C THR A 245 11.13 -6.71 -0.09
N SER A 246 10.82 -6.95 -1.37
CA SER A 246 11.80 -7.50 -2.30
C SER A 246 12.91 -6.46 -2.53
N GLY A 247 14.02 -6.62 -1.83
CA GLY A 247 15.19 -5.76 -2.00
C GLY A 247 15.74 -5.84 -3.43
N THR A 248 16.32 -4.75 -3.91
CA THR A 248 17.00 -4.70 -5.22
C THR A 248 18.21 -5.65 -5.31
N THR A 249 18.66 -6.18 -4.19
CA THR A 249 19.82 -7.09 -4.06
C THR A 249 19.44 -8.58 -3.98
N GLY A 250 18.15 -8.91 -4.15
CA GLY A 250 17.68 -10.32 -4.15
C GLY A 250 17.33 -10.89 -2.76
N THR A 251 17.75 -10.26 -1.66
CA THR A 251 17.35 -10.64 -0.29
C THR A 251 16.25 -9.70 0.20
N SER A 252 15.15 -10.28 0.72
CA SER A 252 14.06 -9.51 1.29
C SER A 252 14.51 -8.77 2.56
N LYS A 253 14.20 -7.48 2.66
CA LYS A 253 14.45 -6.67 3.86
C LYS A 253 13.16 -6.52 4.65
N GLY A 254 13.18 -6.83 5.95
CA GLY A 254 12.03 -6.64 6.85
C GLY A 254 11.96 -5.21 7.38
N VAL A 255 11.07 -4.39 6.86
CA VAL A 255 10.84 -3.02 7.32
C VAL A 255 10.10 -3.06 8.65
N MET A 256 10.68 -2.49 9.72
CA MET A 256 10.06 -2.41 11.05
C MET A 256 9.24 -1.13 11.18
N LEU A 257 7.94 -1.29 11.44
CA LEU A 257 7.03 -0.17 11.69
C LEU A 257 6.41 -0.30 13.08
N ASN A 258 6.12 0.85 13.68
CA ASN A 258 5.41 0.96 14.94
C ASN A 258 4.04 1.63 14.77
N ASN A 259 3.25 1.63 15.82
CA ASN A 259 1.91 2.24 15.79
C ASN A 259 1.95 3.76 15.54
N LYS A 260 2.97 4.48 16.09
CA LYS A 260 3.13 5.92 15.86
C LYS A 260 3.33 6.24 14.38
N ASN A 261 4.08 5.40 13.65
CA ASN A 261 4.28 5.57 12.20
C ASN A 261 2.94 5.54 11.44
N ILE A 262 2.11 4.53 11.71
CA ILE A 262 0.82 4.34 11.03
C ILE A 262 -0.17 5.43 11.43
N CYS A 263 -0.33 5.68 12.74
CA CYS A 263 -1.29 6.66 13.27
C CYS A 263 -0.98 8.08 12.79
N SER A 264 0.29 8.50 12.81
CA SER A 264 0.68 9.81 12.27
C SER A 264 0.36 9.94 10.79
N ASN A 265 0.56 8.86 10.00
CA ASN A 265 0.28 8.86 8.57
C ASN A 265 -1.21 9.04 8.28
N VAL A 266 -2.10 8.25 8.92
CA VAL A 266 -3.55 8.37 8.71
C VAL A 266 -4.14 9.68 9.24
N MET A 267 -3.59 10.24 10.33
CA MET A 267 -4.05 11.53 10.87
C MET A 267 -3.76 12.71 9.92
N VAL A 268 -2.68 12.66 9.15
CA VAL A 268 -2.29 13.77 8.27
C VAL A 268 -2.76 13.58 6.83
N ALA A 269 -2.78 12.36 6.30
CA ALA A 269 -3.15 12.09 4.91
C ALA A 269 -4.58 12.56 4.58
N GLN A 270 -5.53 12.27 5.46
CA GLN A 270 -6.92 12.66 5.28
C GLN A 270 -7.16 14.17 5.32
N THR A 271 -6.18 14.98 5.76
CA THR A 271 -6.33 16.44 5.79
C THR A 271 -6.42 17.07 4.39
N TYR A 272 -5.94 16.36 3.38
CA TYR A 272 -5.95 16.76 1.97
C TYR A 272 -7.18 16.27 1.20
N LEU A 273 -7.92 15.29 1.74
CA LEU A 273 -9.00 14.60 1.06
C LEU A 273 -10.30 14.64 1.89
N ASN A 274 -11.44 14.88 1.24
CA ASN A 274 -12.74 14.80 1.90
C ASN A 274 -13.24 13.35 1.96
N ILE A 275 -12.94 12.68 3.08
CA ILE A 275 -13.47 11.36 3.39
C ILE A 275 -14.58 11.51 4.42
N GLU A 276 -15.82 11.19 4.03
CA GLU A 276 -17.01 11.33 4.89
C GLU A 276 -17.35 10.00 5.58
N VAL A 277 -18.00 10.10 6.73
CA VAL A 277 -18.52 8.92 7.43
C VAL A 277 -19.52 8.18 6.55
N GLY A 278 -19.29 6.89 6.33
CA GLY A 278 -20.12 6.06 5.44
C GLY A 278 -19.69 6.09 3.97
N ASP A 279 -18.62 6.80 3.61
CA ASP A 279 -17.99 6.60 2.31
C ASP A 279 -17.53 5.15 2.15
N ILE A 280 -17.54 4.65 0.92
CA ILE A 280 -17.13 3.28 0.64
C ILE A 280 -15.83 3.32 -0.15
N PHE A 281 -14.79 2.72 0.40
CA PHE A 281 -13.54 2.42 -0.27
C PHE A 281 -13.61 1.07 -0.97
N PHE A 282 -13.12 1.00 -2.19
CA PHE A 282 -13.02 -0.25 -2.94
C PHE A 282 -11.62 -0.83 -2.85
N SER A 283 -11.47 -1.92 -2.08
CA SER A 283 -10.20 -2.60 -1.82
C SER A 283 -9.84 -3.54 -2.96
N VAL A 284 -8.81 -3.20 -3.73
CA VAL A 284 -8.40 -3.94 -4.93
C VAL A 284 -6.91 -4.30 -4.94
N LEU A 285 -6.08 -3.54 -4.26
CA LEU A 285 -4.65 -3.81 -4.12
C LEU A 285 -4.39 -4.89 -3.06
N PRO A 286 -3.24 -5.60 -3.10
CA PRO A 286 -2.94 -6.59 -2.08
C PRO A 286 -2.85 -5.97 -0.67
N ILE A 287 -3.69 -6.45 0.25
CA ILE A 287 -3.85 -5.85 1.58
C ILE A 287 -2.59 -5.94 2.47
N HIS A 288 -1.68 -6.86 2.18
CA HIS A 288 -0.40 -6.96 2.90
C HIS A 288 0.57 -5.80 2.60
N HIS A 289 0.39 -5.06 1.50
CA HIS A 289 1.20 -3.87 1.22
C HIS A 289 0.74 -2.65 2.02
N THR A 290 1.69 -1.84 2.53
CA THR A 290 1.38 -0.62 3.30
C THR A 290 0.42 0.32 2.59
N TYR A 291 0.51 0.45 1.27
CA TYR A 291 -0.38 1.32 0.51
C TYR A 291 -1.85 0.93 0.67
N GLU A 292 -2.19 -0.34 0.55
CA GLU A 292 -3.56 -0.82 0.77
C GLU A 292 -3.88 -0.90 2.27
N CYS A 293 -2.96 -1.44 3.08
CA CYS A 293 -3.20 -1.64 4.51
C CYS A 293 -3.39 -0.31 5.25
N THR A 294 -2.51 0.66 5.05
CA THR A 294 -2.63 1.96 5.73
C THR A 294 -3.67 2.84 5.09
N CYS A 295 -3.60 3.05 3.74
CA CYS A 295 -4.38 4.10 3.08
C CYS A 295 -5.79 3.68 2.66
N THR A 296 -6.08 2.37 2.57
CA THR A 296 -7.45 1.87 2.38
C THR A 296 -7.99 1.33 3.68
N PHE A 297 -7.31 0.39 4.34
CA PHE A 297 -7.87 -0.33 5.47
C PHE A 297 -7.87 0.54 6.75
N ILE A 298 -6.70 0.95 7.25
CA ILE A 298 -6.63 1.68 8.53
C ILE A 298 -7.24 3.09 8.40
N GLU A 299 -7.02 3.77 7.27
CA GLU A 299 -7.59 5.10 6.98
C GLU A 299 -9.13 5.06 6.97
N SER A 300 -9.74 4.07 6.31
CA SER A 300 -11.20 3.91 6.30
C SER A 300 -11.75 3.70 7.71
N MET A 301 -11.10 2.85 8.49
CA MET A 301 -11.49 2.59 9.88
C MET A 301 -11.42 3.86 10.73
N TYR A 302 -10.35 4.66 10.58
CA TYR A 302 -10.18 5.93 11.27
C TYR A 302 -11.23 6.96 10.89
N CYS A 303 -11.60 7.02 9.60
CA CYS A 303 -12.53 7.99 9.06
C CYS A 303 -14.02 7.63 9.25
N GLY A 304 -14.36 6.44 9.70
CA GLY A 304 -15.75 5.97 9.79
C GLY A 304 -16.32 5.58 8.42
N ALA A 305 -15.45 5.24 7.49
CA ALA A 305 -15.80 4.77 6.15
C ALA A 305 -15.96 3.23 6.13
N THR A 306 -16.40 2.70 5.00
CA THR A 306 -16.64 1.28 4.78
C THR A 306 -15.64 0.76 3.73
N ILE A 307 -15.17 -0.47 3.88
CA ILE A 307 -14.26 -1.13 2.95
C ILE A 307 -14.99 -2.25 2.24
N ALA A 308 -15.03 -2.23 0.92
CA ALA A 308 -15.60 -3.30 0.11
C ALA A 308 -14.49 -4.12 -0.53
N PHE A 309 -14.37 -5.39 -0.18
CA PHE A 309 -13.35 -6.28 -0.73
C PHE A 309 -13.73 -6.77 -2.13
N CYS A 310 -12.90 -6.43 -3.12
CA CYS A 310 -13.03 -6.94 -4.48
C CYS A 310 -12.78 -8.45 -4.54
N GLN A 311 -13.62 -9.19 -5.28
CA GLN A 311 -13.48 -10.64 -5.43
C GLN A 311 -12.31 -11.06 -6.35
N GLY A 312 -11.58 -10.10 -6.89
CA GLY A 312 -10.43 -10.28 -7.77
C GLY A 312 -10.56 -9.49 -9.07
N LEU A 313 -9.43 -9.33 -9.77
CA LEU A 313 -9.31 -8.42 -10.92
C LEU A 313 -10.35 -8.65 -12.02
N LYS A 314 -10.77 -9.90 -12.27
CA LYS A 314 -11.82 -10.22 -13.27
C LYS A 314 -13.22 -9.73 -12.85
N TYR A 315 -13.46 -9.46 -11.60
CA TYR A 315 -14.76 -9.04 -11.07
C TYR A 315 -14.84 -7.54 -10.79
N ILE A 316 -13.74 -6.78 -10.97
CA ILE A 316 -13.67 -5.36 -10.62
C ILE A 316 -14.89 -4.57 -11.12
N VAL A 317 -15.24 -4.66 -12.40
CA VAL A 317 -16.35 -3.87 -12.97
C VAL A 317 -17.70 -4.29 -12.38
N LYS A 318 -17.92 -5.61 -12.21
CA LYS A 318 -19.16 -6.14 -11.61
C LYS A 318 -19.29 -5.66 -10.16
N ASP A 319 -18.23 -5.80 -9.38
CA ASP A 319 -18.21 -5.43 -7.98
C ASP A 319 -18.35 -3.91 -7.78
N LEU A 320 -17.69 -3.08 -8.62
CA LEU A 320 -17.86 -1.63 -8.63
C LEU A 320 -19.31 -1.21 -8.87
N GLN A 321 -20.01 -1.87 -9.80
CA GLN A 321 -21.41 -1.58 -10.11
C GLN A 321 -22.37 -2.03 -9.00
N GLU A 322 -22.05 -3.09 -8.29
CA GLU A 322 -22.84 -3.62 -7.18
C GLU A 322 -22.65 -2.79 -5.90
N VAL A 323 -21.39 -2.54 -5.52
CA VAL A 323 -21.01 -1.80 -4.30
C VAL A 323 -21.25 -0.30 -4.44
N LYS A 324 -21.00 0.24 -5.64
CA LYS A 324 -21.06 1.69 -5.94
C LYS A 324 -20.18 2.50 -4.98
N PRO A 325 -18.86 2.27 -4.96
CA PRO A 325 -17.96 2.92 -4.01
C PRO A 325 -17.78 4.41 -4.31
N HIS A 326 -17.23 5.12 -3.32
CA HIS A 326 -16.91 6.55 -3.38
C HIS A 326 -15.43 6.80 -3.68
N LEU A 327 -14.54 5.94 -3.18
CA LEU A 327 -13.09 6.06 -3.32
C LEU A 327 -12.48 4.74 -3.78
N MET A 328 -11.42 4.83 -4.59
CA MET A 328 -10.61 3.68 -4.96
C MET A 328 -9.14 4.09 -5.01
N LEU A 329 -8.30 3.30 -4.35
CA LEU A 329 -6.85 3.40 -4.45
C LEU A 329 -6.36 2.33 -5.42
N ALA A 330 -5.48 2.72 -6.36
CA ALA A 330 -4.90 1.75 -7.27
C ALA A 330 -3.54 2.22 -7.83
N VAL A 331 -2.86 1.28 -8.48
CA VAL A 331 -1.65 1.57 -9.27
C VAL A 331 -2.04 2.08 -10.65
N PRO A 332 -1.14 2.81 -11.37
CA PRO A 332 -1.43 3.38 -12.70
C PRO A 332 -2.05 2.38 -13.67
N LEU A 333 -1.50 1.19 -13.77
CA LEU A 333 -1.94 0.14 -14.70
C LEU A 333 -3.46 -0.13 -14.65
N ILE A 334 -4.08 -0.08 -13.47
CA ILE A 334 -5.53 -0.29 -13.33
C ILE A 334 -6.29 0.86 -13.98
N TYR A 335 -5.90 2.11 -13.73
CA TYR A 335 -6.55 3.29 -14.28
C TYR A 335 -6.30 3.46 -15.77
N GLU A 336 -5.11 3.17 -16.25
CA GLU A 336 -4.75 3.15 -17.67
C GLU A 336 -5.58 2.13 -18.44
N ASN A 337 -5.78 0.93 -17.87
CA ASN A 337 -6.65 -0.09 -18.45
C ASN A 337 -8.13 0.35 -18.54
N PHE A 338 -8.65 1.03 -17.50
CA PHE A 338 -9.99 1.62 -17.56
C PHE A 338 -10.07 2.71 -18.63
N TYR A 339 -9.10 3.62 -18.65
CA TYR A 339 -8.99 4.70 -19.62
C TYR A 339 -9.01 4.17 -21.07
N SER A 340 -8.12 3.24 -21.39
CA SER A 340 -8.02 2.63 -22.72
C SER A 340 -9.32 1.92 -23.14
N LYS A 341 -9.94 1.15 -22.24
CA LYS A 341 -11.24 0.51 -22.51
C LYS A 341 -12.35 1.53 -22.79
N ILE A 342 -12.41 2.61 -22.02
CA ILE A 342 -13.41 3.67 -22.21
C ILE A 342 -13.19 4.35 -23.56
N LEU A 343 -11.95 4.73 -23.90
CA LEU A 343 -11.63 5.36 -25.18
C LEU A 343 -12.00 4.48 -26.38
N ARG A 344 -11.70 3.18 -26.32
CA ARG A 344 -12.07 2.22 -27.39
C ARG A 344 -13.59 2.15 -27.56
N GLN A 345 -14.37 2.11 -26.48
CA GLN A 345 -15.83 2.12 -26.57
C GLN A 345 -16.35 3.42 -27.19
N ILE A 346 -15.76 4.56 -26.83
CA ILE A 346 -16.13 5.86 -27.38
C ILE A 346 -15.81 5.92 -28.87
N LYS A 347 -14.62 5.47 -29.28
CA LYS A 347 -14.20 5.39 -30.69
C LYS A 347 -15.16 4.50 -31.51
N LYS A 348 -15.47 3.29 -31.01
CA LYS A 348 -16.44 2.37 -31.63
C LYS A 348 -17.84 2.97 -31.76
N SER A 349 -18.25 3.85 -30.83
CA SER A 349 -19.55 4.53 -30.88
C SER A 349 -19.59 5.78 -31.79
N GLY A 350 -18.46 6.19 -32.36
CA GLY A 350 -18.34 7.40 -33.20
C GLY A 350 -18.53 8.74 -32.45
N LYS A 351 -18.50 8.71 -31.10
CA LYS A 351 -18.80 9.88 -30.24
C LYS A 351 -17.57 10.63 -29.74
N GLU A 352 -16.38 10.31 -30.23
CA GLU A 352 -15.12 10.88 -29.76
C GLU A 352 -15.08 12.41 -29.84
N LYS A 353 -15.48 13.00 -30.99
CA LYS A 353 -15.52 14.45 -31.18
C LYS A 353 -16.49 15.14 -30.22
N GLN A 354 -17.64 14.49 -29.96
CA GLN A 354 -18.67 15.01 -29.04
C GLN A 354 -18.17 15.01 -27.59
N LEU A 355 -17.49 13.93 -27.16
CA LEU A 355 -16.92 13.85 -25.82
C LEU A 355 -15.81 14.89 -25.64
N LYS A 356 -14.87 15.00 -26.58
CA LYS A 356 -13.80 16.02 -26.53
C LYS A 356 -14.34 17.44 -26.43
N ALA A 357 -15.38 17.75 -27.20
CA ALA A 357 -16.04 19.06 -27.13
C ALA A 357 -16.70 19.30 -25.77
N LEU A 358 -17.40 18.28 -25.24
CA LEU A 358 -18.05 18.34 -23.93
C LEU A 358 -17.05 18.55 -22.81
N MET A 359 -15.93 17.81 -22.83
CA MET A 359 -14.86 17.95 -21.83
C MET A 359 -14.25 19.36 -21.84
N LYS A 360 -14.01 19.94 -23.03
CA LYS A 360 -13.56 21.34 -23.15
C LYS A 360 -14.58 22.32 -22.54
N ILE A 361 -15.87 22.14 -22.82
CA ILE A 361 -16.92 22.97 -22.24
C ILE A 361 -16.97 22.80 -20.72
N ASN A 362 -16.87 21.57 -20.22
CA ASN A 362 -16.89 21.28 -18.79
C ASN A 362 -15.72 21.91 -18.04
N ARG A 363 -14.50 21.85 -18.61
CA ARG A 363 -13.32 22.56 -18.04
C ARG A 363 -13.59 24.05 -17.87
N PHE A 364 -14.22 24.67 -18.88
CA PHE A 364 -14.55 26.11 -18.83
C PHE A 364 -15.65 26.39 -17.81
N THR A 365 -16.74 25.60 -17.80
CA THR A 365 -17.90 25.83 -16.92
C THR A 365 -17.63 25.49 -15.46
N LYS A 366 -16.73 24.55 -15.17
CA LYS A 366 -16.29 24.25 -13.79
C LYS A 366 -15.63 25.46 -13.10
N HIS A 367 -14.94 26.33 -13.85
CA HIS A 367 -14.39 27.57 -13.27
C HIS A 367 -15.47 28.53 -12.72
N ILE A 368 -16.70 28.43 -13.22
CA ILE A 368 -17.85 29.19 -12.75
C ILE A 368 -18.84 28.37 -11.89
N GLY A 369 -18.39 27.17 -11.43
CA GLY A 369 -19.17 26.31 -10.52
C GLY A 369 -20.23 25.45 -11.19
N ILE A 370 -20.27 25.37 -12.53
CA ILE A 370 -21.29 24.62 -13.29
C ILE A 370 -20.63 23.36 -13.89
N ASP A 371 -21.12 22.18 -13.48
CA ASP A 371 -20.70 20.89 -14.07
C ASP A 371 -21.75 20.43 -15.09
N VAL A 372 -21.43 20.59 -16.37
CA VAL A 372 -22.31 20.19 -17.50
C VAL A 372 -22.02 18.76 -17.99
N SER A 373 -21.00 18.07 -17.44
CA SER A 373 -20.60 16.74 -17.90
C SER A 373 -21.56 15.65 -17.44
N LYS A 374 -22.19 15.78 -16.28
CA LYS A 374 -22.97 14.73 -15.60
C LYS A 374 -23.94 13.93 -16.48
N PRO A 375 -24.79 14.55 -17.33
CA PRO A 375 -25.72 13.76 -18.16
C PRO A 375 -25.02 12.93 -19.24
N ALA A 376 -23.93 13.45 -19.81
CA ALA A 376 -23.23 12.81 -20.94
C ALA A 376 -22.18 11.79 -20.47
N THR A 377 -21.59 12.01 -19.30
CA THR A 377 -20.59 11.11 -18.71
C THR A 377 -21.22 10.00 -17.86
N LYS A 378 -22.54 10.08 -17.59
CA LYS A 378 -23.25 9.14 -16.72
C LYS A 378 -22.97 7.67 -17.06
N LYS A 379 -23.03 7.29 -18.34
CA LYS A 379 -22.76 5.90 -18.75
C LYS A 379 -21.31 5.46 -18.46
N ILE A 380 -20.38 6.40 -18.47
CA ILE A 380 -18.96 6.12 -18.17
C ILE A 380 -18.77 6.03 -16.66
N THR A 381 -19.33 6.96 -15.89
CA THR A 381 -19.24 6.94 -14.43
C THR A 381 -19.98 5.76 -13.81
N GLU A 382 -21.02 5.23 -14.49
CA GLU A 382 -21.70 3.98 -14.11
C GLU A 382 -20.77 2.74 -14.13
N LEU A 383 -19.69 2.76 -14.92
CA LEU A 383 -18.66 1.69 -14.85
C LEU A 383 -17.99 1.65 -13.49
N PHE A 384 -17.88 2.78 -12.82
CA PHE A 384 -17.36 2.94 -11.46
C PHE A 384 -18.48 2.92 -10.39
N GLY A 385 -19.68 2.43 -10.72
CA GLY A 385 -20.82 2.37 -9.82
C GLY A 385 -21.64 3.67 -9.71
N GLY A 386 -21.25 4.74 -10.40
CA GLY A 386 -22.01 6.01 -10.49
C GLY A 386 -21.90 6.93 -9.27
N ARG A 387 -21.18 6.53 -8.19
CA ARG A 387 -20.96 7.35 -6.98
C ARG A 387 -19.48 7.64 -6.72
N MET A 388 -18.59 7.18 -7.59
CA MET A 388 -17.15 7.40 -7.46
C MET A 388 -16.85 8.90 -7.43
N LYS A 389 -16.28 9.39 -6.35
CA LYS A 389 -15.89 10.79 -6.18
C LYS A 389 -14.37 10.99 -6.31
N MET A 390 -13.58 9.94 -6.01
CA MET A 390 -12.13 10.07 -5.98
C MET A 390 -11.40 8.81 -6.39
N LEU A 391 -10.38 8.97 -7.24
CA LEU A 391 -9.38 7.98 -7.60
C LEU A 391 -8.02 8.45 -7.05
N ILE A 392 -7.33 7.58 -6.31
CA ILE A 392 -6.04 7.89 -5.71
C ILE A 392 -5.00 6.96 -6.32
N VAL A 393 -3.97 7.55 -6.93
CA VAL A 393 -2.92 6.82 -7.63
C VAL A 393 -1.63 6.83 -6.81
N GLY A 394 -1.04 5.67 -6.65
CA GLY A 394 0.24 5.52 -5.96
C GLY A 394 1.06 4.36 -6.51
N GLY A 395 2.28 4.21 -6.01
CA GLY A 395 3.17 3.12 -6.36
C GLY A 395 4.01 3.32 -7.62
N ALA A 396 3.55 4.12 -8.60
CA ALA A 396 4.30 4.55 -9.78
C ALA A 396 3.71 5.85 -10.35
N ALA A 397 4.44 6.52 -11.25
CA ALA A 397 3.95 7.69 -11.95
C ALA A 397 2.82 7.33 -12.94
N ILE A 398 1.86 8.24 -13.12
CA ILE A 398 0.78 8.12 -14.10
C ILE A 398 0.80 9.33 -15.05
N ASP A 399 0.32 9.14 -16.28
CA ASP A 399 0.17 10.26 -17.23
C ASP A 399 -0.87 11.28 -16.72
N GLY A 400 -0.46 12.55 -16.62
CA GLY A 400 -1.32 13.65 -16.22
C GLY A 400 -2.57 13.82 -17.07
N ASP A 401 -2.51 13.49 -18.36
CA ASP A 401 -3.66 13.54 -19.28
C ASP A 401 -4.73 12.50 -18.89
N ILE A 402 -4.33 11.35 -18.36
CA ILE A 402 -5.26 10.34 -17.84
C ILE A 402 -5.96 10.84 -16.56
N MET A 403 -5.20 11.50 -15.68
CA MET A 403 -5.75 12.12 -14.48
C MET A 403 -6.76 13.23 -14.84
N ASP A 404 -6.40 14.08 -15.80
CA ASP A 404 -7.30 15.12 -16.33
C ASP A 404 -8.55 14.52 -16.96
N PHE A 405 -8.44 13.42 -17.69
CA PHE A 405 -9.59 12.72 -18.24
C PHE A 405 -10.59 12.31 -17.16
N TYR A 406 -10.16 11.72 -16.06
CA TYR A 406 -11.06 11.35 -14.96
C TYR A 406 -11.70 12.56 -14.30
N ARG A 407 -10.93 13.64 -14.08
CA ARG A 407 -11.48 14.90 -13.56
C ARG A 407 -12.51 15.53 -14.49
N ASP A 408 -12.30 15.43 -15.80
CA ASP A 408 -13.27 15.90 -16.81
C ASP A 408 -14.56 15.08 -16.80
N LEU A 409 -14.51 13.79 -16.41
CA LEU A 409 -15.69 12.96 -16.18
C LEU A 409 -16.44 13.29 -14.87
N GLY A 410 -15.88 14.15 -14.03
CA GLY A 410 -16.45 14.50 -12.73
C GLY A 410 -15.98 13.63 -11.57
N ILE A 411 -14.97 12.76 -11.79
CA ILE A 411 -14.32 11.95 -10.75
C ILE A 411 -12.99 12.62 -10.43
N ASN A 412 -12.80 13.07 -9.19
CA ASN A 412 -11.51 13.65 -8.82
C ASN A 412 -10.41 12.58 -8.89
N ALA A 413 -9.22 12.97 -9.33
CA ALA A 413 -8.09 12.04 -9.47
C ALA A 413 -6.82 12.73 -8.97
N VAL A 414 -6.20 12.11 -7.96
CA VAL A 414 -5.00 12.62 -7.28
C VAL A 414 -3.93 11.54 -7.21
N GLN A 415 -2.67 11.94 -7.19
CA GLN A 415 -1.57 11.00 -6.97
C GLN A 415 -0.79 11.36 -5.71
N GLY A 416 -0.20 10.32 -5.09
CA GLY A 416 0.68 10.44 -3.95
C GLY A 416 1.94 9.60 -4.11
N TYR A 417 2.91 9.88 -3.25
CA TYR A 417 4.19 9.18 -3.22
C TYR A 417 4.52 8.72 -1.81
N GLY A 418 5.19 7.58 -1.76
CA GLY A 418 5.69 6.99 -0.54
C GLY A 418 6.31 5.62 -0.76
N LEU A 419 6.80 5.06 0.31
CA LEU A 419 7.55 3.81 0.38
C LEU A 419 7.06 3.00 1.57
N THR A 420 7.34 1.71 1.63
CA THR A 420 7.07 0.90 2.83
C THR A 420 7.73 1.51 4.05
N GLU A 421 8.96 2.02 3.88
CA GLU A 421 9.78 2.67 4.89
C GLU A 421 9.20 4.01 5.39
N THR A 422 8.15 4.53 4.76
CA THR A 422 7.50 5.80 5.12
C THR A 422 6.03 5.64 5.53
N SER A 423 5.50 4.44 5.69
CA SER A 423 4.24 4.00 6.35
C SER A 423 2.89 4.34 5.71
N PRO A 424 2.67 4.50 4.41
CA PRO A 424 3.63 4.63 3.36
C PRO A 424 3.87 6.07 2.92
N MET A 425 2.94 7.04 3.16
CA MET A 425 2.88 8.31 2.45
C MET A 425 3.81 9.37 2.99
N VAL A 426 4.42 10.12 2.08
CA VAL A 426 5.17 11.35 2.37
C VAL A 426 4.59 12.55 1.63
N SER A 427 3.93 12.33 0.51
CA SER A 427 3.25 13.39 -0.25
C SER A 427 1.98 12.90 -0.92
N LEU A 428 1.05 13.83 -1.14
CA LEU A 428 -0.23 13.59 -1.78
C LEU A 428 -0.70 14.89 -2.45
N ASN A 429 -1.22 14.83 -3.67
CA ASN A 429 -1.90 15.98 -4.25
C ASN A 429 -3.19 16.27 -3.46
N PRO A 430 -3.45 17.54 -3.07
CA PRO A 430 -4.70 17.90 -2.44
C PRO A 430 -5.89 17.70 -3.40
N GLU A 431 -7.08 17.49 -2.87
CA GLU A 431 -8.28 17.33 -3.72
C GLU A 431 -8.74 18.62 -4.42
N ASP A 432 -8.29 19.80 -3.96
CA ASP A 432 -8.66 21.07 -4.60
C ASP A 432 -8.03 21.15 -5.99
N PRO A 433 -8.84 21.24 -7.07
CA PRO A 433 -8.31 21.27 -8.43
C PRO A 433 -7.33 22.42 -8.72
N LYS A 434 -7.33 23.46 -7.89
CA LYS A 434 -6.41 24.61 -8.03
C LYS A 434 -5.02 24.33 -7.48
N LEU A 435 -4.91 23.29 -6.63
CA LEU A 435 -3.68 22.87 -5.97
C LEU A 435 -3.12 21.57 -6.56
N ILE A 436 -3.83 20.91 -7.47
CA ILE A 436 -3.34 19.70 -8.12
C ILE A 436 -2.22 20.05 -9.10
N ASP A 437 -1.09 19.37 -8.96
CA ASP A 437 0.00 19.38 -9.91
C ASP A 437 0.27 17.97 -10.45
N ASN A 438 -0.20 17.69 -11.67
CA ASN A 438 -0.06 16.37 -12.30
C ASN A 438 1.39 15.95 -12.59
N ALA A 439 2.31 16.89 -12.68
CA ALA A 439 3.72 16.61 -12.92
C ALA A 439 4.46 16.25 -11.63
N SER A 440 3.86 16.55 -10.47
CA SER A 440 4.45 16.28 -9.17
C SER A 440 3.99 14.94 -8.60
N ALA A 441 4.78 14.38 -7.70
CA ALA A 441 4.40 13.24 -6.87
C ALA A 441 3.49 13.63 -5.68
N GLY A 442 3.04 14.89 -5.62
CA GLY A 442 2.16 15.46 -4.61
C GLY A 442 2.84 16.51 -3.73
N HIS A 443 2.00 17.20 -2.98
CA HIS A 443 2.40 18.15 -1.95
C HIS A 443 2.87 17.39 -0.71
N LEU A 444 3.96 17.85 -0.09
CA LEU A 444 4.53 17.24 1.12
C LEU A 444 3.50 17.22 2.25
N LEU A 445 3.32 16.07 2.89
CA LEU A 445 2.38 15.95 4.01
C LEU A 445 2.85 16.72 5.24
N PRO A 446 1.93 17.21 6.08
CA PRO A 446 2.28 17.84 7.37
C PRO A 446 3.16 16.91 8.21
N PHE A 447 4.13 17.49 8.94
CA PHE A 447 5.10 16.81 9.81
C PHE A 447 6.09 15.87 9.10
N VAL A 448 6.09 15.86 7.77
CA VAL A 448 7.15 15.24 6.98
C VAL A 448 8.09 16.34 6.54
N GLU A 449 9.34 16.26 6.94
CA GLU A 449 10.40 17.13 6.46
C GLU A 449 11.05 16.49 5.24
N CYS A 450 11.39 17.31 4.24
CA CYS A 450 12.06 16.87 3.02
C CYS A 450 13.37 17.61 2.83
N MET A 451 14.44 16.88 2.56
CA MET A 451 15.74 17.41 2.18
C MET A 451 16.15 16.77 0.84
N ILE A 452 16.77 17.56 -0.02
CA ILE A 452 17.40 17.06 -1.25
C ILE A 452 18.91 17.03 -1.00
N ALA A 453 19.46 15.83 -0.87
CA ALA A 453 20.89 15.60 -0.65
C ALA A 453 21.65 15.56 -1.97
N ASP A 454 22.93 15.92 -1.95
CA ASP A 454 23.87 15.82 -3.10
C ASP A 454 23.31 16.44 -4.38
N LYS A 455 22.75 17.66 -4.30
CA LYS A 455 22.17 18.37 -5.46
C LYS A 455 23.17 18.57 -6.57
N ASP A 456 22.76 18.23 -7.78
CA ASP A 456 23.48 18.57 -9.00
C ASP A 456 23.24 20.05 -9.42
N TYR A 457 23.71 20.42 -10.61
CA TYR A 457 23.64 21.78 -11.14
C TYR A 457 22.19 22.23 -11.40
N ASP A 458 21.29 21.28 -11.65
CA ASP A 458 19.86 21.52 -11.91
C ASP A 458 19.01 21.46 -10.61
N GLY A 459 19.67 21.26 -9.46
CA GLY A 459 19.02 21.17 -8.16
C GLY A 459 18.40 19.80 -7.86
N VAL A 460 18.65 18.81 -8.72
CA VAL A 460 18.21 17.43 -8.54
C VAL A 460 19.20 16.68 -7.65
N GLY A 461 18.69 15.95 -6.66
CA GLY A 461 19.51 15.16 -5.77
C GLY A 461 18.68 14.05 -5.12
N GLU A 462 19.26 13.32 -4.18
CA GLU A 462 18.55 12.27 -3.46
C GLU A 462 17.49 12.87 -2.54
N ILE A 463 16.26 12.39 -2.67
CA ILE A 463 15.14 12.82 -1.82
C ILE A 463 15.27 12.10 -0.48
N CYS A 464 15.34 12.86 0.61
CA CYS A 464 15.44 12.35 1.98
C CYS A 464 14.29 12.87 2.82
N PHE A 465 13.78 12.03 3.72
CA PHE A 465 12.67 12.40 4.61
C PHE A 465 13.03 12.22 6.08
N ARG A 466 12.37 13.04 6.91
CA ARG A 466 12.35 12.92 8.37
C ARG A 466 10.93 13.18 8.85
N GLY A 467 10.44 12.37 9.79
CA GLY A 467 9.09 12.53 10.32
C GLY A 467 8.64 11.35 11.17
N PRO A 468 7.49 11.46 11.82
CA PRO A 468 6.95 10.40 12.67
C PRO A 468 6.52 9.14 11.89
N ASN A 469 6.36 9.24 10.58
CA ASN A 469 5.99 8.17 9.68
C ASN A 469 7.17 7.34 9.16
N ILE A 470 8.42 7.69 9.52
CA ILE A 470 9.62 6.97 9.06
C ILE A 470 9.82 5.71 9.89
N MET A 471 10.16 4.61 9.21
CA MET A 471 10.43 3.29 9.80
C MET A 471 11.44 3.34 10.95
N MET A 472 11.41 2.32 11.80
CA MET A 472 12.41 2.12 12.85
C MET A 472 13.77 1.64 12.30
N GLY A 473 13.76 1.04 11.12
CA GLY A 473 14.93 0.42 10.45
C GLY A 473 14.57 -0.94 9.86
N TYR A 474 15.57 -1.69 9.44
CA TYR A 474 15.39 -3.05 8.90
C TYR A 474 15.64 -4.11 9.98
N TYR A 475 14.70 -5.04 10.12
CA TYR A 475 14.73 -6.11 11.10
C TYR A 475 16.01 -6.96 10.96
N LYS A 476 16.80 -7.04 12.04
CA LYS A 476 18.08 -7.74 12.11
C LYS A 476 19.09 -7.36 11.01
N ASN A 477 18.99 -6.14 10.49
CA ASN A 477 19.88 -5.64 9.46
C ASN A 477 20.30 -4.19 9.79
N GLN A 478 21.19 -4.06 10.79
CA GLN A 478 21.69 -2.74 11.21
C GLN A 478 22.52 -2.06 10.12
N GLU A 479 23.36 -2.80 9.40
CA GLU A 479 24.16 -2.27 8.30
C GLU A 479 23.27 -1.66 7.22
N GLY A 480 22.24 -2.40 6.78
CA GLY A 480 21.28 -1.87 5.80
C GLY A 480 20.44 -0.71 6.33
N THR A 481 20.24 -0.62 7.66
CA THR A 481 19.58 0.53 8.30
C THR A 481 20.49 1.75 8.26
N ASP A 482 21.75 1.62 8.64
CA ASP A 482 22.75 2.70 8.68
C ASP A 482 23.06 3.23 7.26
N GLU A 483 22.90 2.38 6.22
CA GLU A 483 23.02 2.80 4.82
C GLU A 483 21.92 3.82 4.43
N VAL A 484 20.71 3.68 4.97
CA VAL A 484 19.55 4.47 4.53
C VAL A 484 19.06 5.47 5.57
N ILE A 485 19.38 5.31 6.86
CA ILE A 485 19.06 6.32 7.89
C ILE A 485 20.38 6.95 8.39
N LYS A 486 20.58 8.22 8.02
CA LYS A 486 21.79 8.98 8.34
C LYS A 486 21.40 10.29 8.99
N ASP A 487 21.93 10.57 10.18
CA ASP A 487 21.67 11.79 10.94
C ASP A 487 20.17 12.07 11.13
N GLY A 488 19.36 11.01 11.27
CA GLY A 488 17.90 11.08 11.43
C GLY A 488 17.13 11.32 10.12
N TRP A 489 17.81 11.29 8.95
CA TRP A 489 17.19 11.37 7.63
C TRP A 489 17.16 10.01 6.96
N PHE A 490 15.97 9.65 6.46
CA PHE A 490 15.80 8.47 5.62
C PHE A 490 16.11 8.80 4.16
N HIS A 491 17.12 8.18 3.60
CA HIS A 491 17.57 8.26 2.22
C HIS A 491 16.78 7.29 1.36
N THR A 492 15.92 7.79 0.48
CA THR A 492 14.97 6.97 -0.27
C THR A 492 15.59 6.20 -1.43
N GLY A 493 16.74 6.63 -1.92
CA GLY A 493 17.30 6.19 -3.19
C GLY A 493 16.55 6.71 -4.42
N ASP A 494 15.51 7.54 -4.25
CA ASP A 494 14.83 8.26 -5.32
C ASP A 494 15.49 9.61 -5.54
N LEU A 495 15.66 10.02 -6.80
CA LEU A 495 16.22 11.30 -7.20
C LEU A 495 15.10 12.25 -7.61
N GLY A 496 15.27 13.52 -7.28
CA GLY A 496 14.28 14.53 -7.59
C GLY A 496 14.56 15.88 -6.95
N TYR A 497 13.54 16.70 -6.88
CA TYR A 497 13.60 18.01 -6.26
C TYR A 497 12.28 18.40 -5.59
N LEU A 498 12.35 19.34 -4.66
CA LEU A 498 11.21 19.99 -4.01
C LEU A 498 11.12 21.42 -4.51
N ASN A 499 9.93 21.86 -4.95
CA ASN A 499 9.74 23.26 -5.35
C ASN A 499 9.37 24.16 -4.15
N ASP A 500 9.32 25.48 -4.38
CA ASP A 500 8.99 26.49 -3.35
C ASP A 500 7.57 26.36 -2.77
N LYS A 501 6.72 25.56 -3.38
CA LYS A 501 5.34 25.28 -2.93
C LYS A 501 5.21 23.91 -2.27
N ASN A 502 6.32 23.28 -1.87
CA ASN A 502 6.36 21.96 -1.24
C ASN A 502 5.80 20.80 -2.09
N TYR A 503 5.88 20.90 -3.43
CA TYR A 503 5.59 19.76 -4.31
C TYR A 503 6.88 19.00 -4.64
N ILE A 504 6.79 17.67 -4.56
CA ILE A 504 7.90 16.75 -4.85
C ILE A 504 7.85 16.33 -6.32
N TYR A 505 8.98 16.39 -6.99
CA TYR A 505 9.14 15.91 -8.37
C TYR A 505 10.21 14.83 -8.39
N ILE A 506 9.83 13.63 -8.82
CA ILE A 506 10.72 12.48 -8.92
C ILE A 506 11.22 12.38 -10.35
N THR A 507 12.55 12.30 -10.52
CA THR A 507 13.18 12.18 -11.83
C THR A 507 13.61 10.75 -12.14
N GLY A 508 13.89 9.92 -11.11
CA GLY A 508 14.25 8.52 -11.27
C GLY A 508 14.80 7.89 -10.00
N ARG A 509 15.42 6.71 -10.15
CA ARG A 509 16.07 5.97 -9.07
C ARG A 509 17.59 6.09 -9.17
N LYS A 510 18.27 6.38 -8.05
CA LYS A 510 19.73 6.51 -7.96
C LYS A 510 20.48 5.28 -8.51
N LYS A 511 19.96 4.09 -8.21
CA LYS A 511 20.54 2.82 -8.67
C LYS A 511 20.29 2.50 -10.16
N ASN A 512 19.31 3.15 -10.77
CA ASN A 512 18.93 2.88 -12.16
C ASN A 512 19.52 3.91 -13.14
N VAL A 513 20.13 4.98 -12.62
CA VAL A 513 20.71 6.04 -13.45
C VAL A 513 21.75 5.46 -14.42
N ILE A 514 21.57 5.73 -15.70
CA ILE A 514 22.53 5.41 -16.73
C ILE A 514 23.49 6.61 -16.82
N ILE A 515 24.76 6.37 -16.51
CA ILE A 515 25.81 7.40 -16.65
C ILE A 515 26.40 7.23 -18.03
N THR A 516 26.13 8.20 -18.92
CA THR A 516 26.67 8.17 -20.28
C THR A 516 28.19 8.42 -20.30
N ALA A 517 28.85 8.05 -21.39
CA ALA A 517 30.28 8.24 -21.56
C ALA A 517 30.74 9.73 -21.38
N ASN A 518 29.81 10.67 -21.53
CA ASN A 518 30.05 12.11 -21.33
C ASN A 518 29.73 12.56 -19.88
N GLY A 519 29.50 11.62 -18.94
CA GLY A 519 29.18 11.91 -17.54
C GLY A 519 27.79 12.53 -17.33
N LYS A 520 26.87 12.40 -18.30
CA LYS A 520 25.48 12.85 -18.15
C LYS A 520 24.60 11.76 -17.57
N ASN A 521 23.72 12.15 -16.64
CA ASN A 521 22.74 11.26 -16.07
C ASN A 521 21.54 11.11 -17.01
N VAL A 522 21.15 9.87 -17.29
CA VAL A 522 19.92 9.53 -17.99
C VAL A 522 19.07 8.65 -17.07
N PHE A 523 17.81 9.04 -16.90
CA PHE A 523 16.85 8.35 -16.05
C PHE A 523 16.00 7.42 -16.92
N PRO A 524 16.16 6.09 -16.78
CA PRO A 524 15.40 5.13 -17.60
C PRO A 524 13.89 5.32 -17.50
N GLU A 525 13.40 5.62 -16.29
CA GLU A 525 11.99 5.80 -16.02
C GLU A 525 11.37 6.95 -16.82
N GLU A 526 12.13 8.01 -17.09
CA GLU A 526 11.69 9.11 -17.95
C GLU A 526 11.47 8.62 -19.39
N LEU A 527 12.38 7.82 -19.91
CA LEU A 527 12.30 7.29 -21.27
C LEU A 527 11.15 6.28 -21.41
N GLU A 528 11.00 5.41 -20.43
CA GLU A 528 9.91 4.44 -20.34
C GLU A 528 8.55 5.13 -20.30
N PHE A 529 8.42 6.17 -19.49
CA PHE A 529 7.18 6.95 -19.38
C PHE A 529 6.73 7.50 -20.74
N TYR A 530 7.66 8.00 -21.56
CA TYR A 530 7.33 8.48 -22.90
C TYR A 530 6.98 7.35 -23.87
N LEU A 531 7.70 6.22 -23.83
CA LEU A 531 7.42 5.06 -24.67
C LEU A 531 6.03 4.48 -24.37
N MET A 532 5.68 4.35 -23.09
CA MET A 532 4.41 3.80 -22.63
C MET A 532 3.20 4.68 -22.99
N LYS A 533 3.37 5.92 -23.44
CA LYS A 533 2.27 6.74 -24.02
C LYS A 533 1.69 6.16 -25.30
N ASN A 534 2.40 5.25 -25.96
CA ASN A 534 1.90 4.57 -27.16
C ASN A 534 1.23 3.25 -26.76
N GLU A 535 -0.07 3.13 -27.06
CA GLU A 535 -0.89 1.94 -26.71
C GLU A 535 -0.38 0.64 -27.36
N CYS A 536 0.42 0.72 -28.43
CA CYS A 536 1.05 -0.44 -29.07
C CYS A 536 2.26 -0.99 -28.31
N ILE A 537 2.72 -0.29 -27.25
CA ILE A 537 3.71 -0.79 -26.31
C ILE A 537 2.97 -1.26 -25.05
N GLU A 538 3.01 -2.57 -24.78
CA GLU A 538 2.39 -3.15 -23.60
C GLU A 538 3.24 -2.92 -22.35
N GLU A 539 4.56 -3.11 -22.48
CA GLU A 539 5.54 -2.91 -21.42
C GLU A 539 6.91 -2.56 -22.02
N CYS A 540 7.70 -1.80 -21.27
CA CYS A 540 9.07 -1.57 -21.66
C CYS A 540 10.01 -1.42 -20.46
N MET A 541 11.29 -1.70 -20.68
CA MET A 541 12.38 -1.48 -19.74
C MET A 541 13.54 -0.84 -20.48
N VAL A 542 13.97 0.33 -20.01
CA VAL A 542 15.16 1.03 -20.53
C VAL A 542 16.34 0.76 -19.60
N TRP A 543 17.51 0.47 -20.17
CA TRP A 543 18.74 0.19 -19.44
C TRP A 543 19.95 0.60 -20.25
N GLY A 544 21.10 0.75 -19.60
CA GLY A 544 22.36 1.15 -20.22
C GLY A 544 23.38 0.02 -20.22
N ASP A 545 24.21 -0.02 -21.25
CA ASP A 545 25.39 -0.88 -21.37
C ASP A 545 26.57 -0.07 -21.93
N GLU A 546 27.03 0.88 -21.12
CA GLU A 546 28.12 1.80 -21.50
C GLU A 546 29.50 1.14 -21.38
N ASP A 547 29.62 0.09 -20.57
CA ASP A 547 30.87 -0.63 -20.30
C ASP A 547 31.08 -1.86 -21.22
N ASN A 548 30.20 -2.05 -22.23
CA ASN A 548 30.34 -3.15 -23.17
C ASN A 548 31.68 -3.08 -23.92
N ASP A 549 32.39 -4.21 -23.99
CA ASP A 549 33.68 -4.30 -24.70
C ASP A 549 33.55 -3.95 -26.20
N ASP A 550 32.41 -4.26 -26.80
CA ASP A 550 32.07 -3.92 -28.17
C ASP A 550 31.47 -2.50 -28.22
N GLN A 551 32.25 -1.55 -28.72
CA GLN A 551 31.84 -0.13 -28.86
C GLN A 551 30.52 0.07 -29.63
N LEU A 552 30.16 -0.85 -30.54
CA LEU A 552 28.93 -0.78 -31.32
C LEU A 552 27.70 -1.20 -30.47
N LYS A 553 27.93 -1.86 -29.34
CA LYS A 553 26.88 -2.27 -28.40
C LYS A 553 26.76 -1.35 -27.19
N ARG A 554 27.59 -0.33 -27.08
CA ARG A 554 27.47 0.66 -26.02
C ARG A 554 26.25 1.55 -26.26
N GLY A 555 25.58 1.93 -25.20
CA GLY A 555 24.51 2.91 -25.26
C GLY A 555 23.27 2.56 -24.44
N ILE A 556 22.18 3.23 -24.76
CA ILE A 556 20.89 3.08 -24.10
C ILE A 556 20.05 2.09 -24.90
N TYR A 557 19.58 1.07 -24.21
CA TYR A 557 18.72 0.01 -24.73
C TYR A 557 17.29 0.20 -24.26
N ALA A 558 16.33 -0.14 -25.12
CA ALA A 558 14.93 -0.32 -24.76
C ALA A 558 14.48 -1.74 -25.10
N THR A 559 14.18 -2.54 -24.09
CA THR A 559 13.50 -3.83 -24.26
C THR A 559 12.00 -3.59 -24.18
N ILE A 560 11.29 -3.89 -25.26
CA ILE A 560 9.89 -3.52 -25.48
C ILE A 560 9.06 -4.77 -25.73
N LYS A 561 7.99 -4.95 -24.94
CA LYS A 561 6.94 -5.92 -25.21
C LYS A 561 5.82 -5.21 -25.98
N PRO A 562 5.59 -5.56 -27.26
CA PRO A 562 4.56 -4.93 -28.07
C PRO A 562 3.17 -5.48 -27.72
N ASN A 563 2.15 -4.64 -27.79
CA ASN A 563 0.76 -5.05 -27.76
C ASN A 563 0.33 -5.56 -29.15
N ARG A 564 0.52 -6.84 -29.40
CA ARG A 564 0.28 -7.44 -30.72
C ARG A 564 -1.19 -7.33 -31.17
N GLU A 565 -2.15 -7.39 -30.25
CA GLU A 565 -3.58 -7.24 -30.59
C GLU A 565 -3.88 -5.86 -31.18
N LEU A 566 -3.32 -4.81 -30.59
CA LEU A 566 -3.48 -3.44 -31.09
C LEU A 566 -2.72 -3.20 -32.39
N LEU A 567 -1.54 -3.80 -32.53
CA LEU A 567 -0.78 -3.73 -33.79
C LEU A 567 -1.54 -4.38 -34.93
N PHE A 568 -2.23 -5.53 -34.71
CA PHE A 568 -3.10 -6.14 -35.71
C PHE A 568 -4.28 -5.23 -36.11
N GLU A 569 -4.89 -4.55 -35.12
CA GLU A 569 -5.97 -3.59 -35.41
C GLU A 569 -5.46 -2.37 -36.22
N GLU A 570 -4.27 -1.85 -35.93
CA GLU A 570 -3.71 -0.67 -36.60
C GLU A 570 -3.13 -0.96 -38.00
N LEU A 571 -2.47 -2.11 -38.16
CA LEU A 571 -1.80 -2.47 -39.42
C LEU A 571 -2.70 -3.28 -40.37
N GLY A 572 -3.87 -3.70 -39.92
CA GLY A 572 -4.93 -4.22 -40.81
C GLY A 572 -4.78 -5.68 -41.20
N GLY A 573 -4.29 -6.57 -40.33
CA GLY A 573 -4.23 -8.01 -40.58
C GLY A 573 -3.09 -8.74 -39.88
N ASP A 574 -2.77 -9.95 -40.29
CA ASP A 574 -1.64 -10.72 -39.72
C ASP A 574 -0.33 -9.94 -39.93
N VAL A 575 0.31 -9.62 -38.83
CA VAL A 575 1.51 -8.76 -38.76
C VAL A 575 2.74 -9.65 -38.58
N THR A 576 3.73 -9.52 -39.41
CA THR A 576 5.02 -10.22 -39.25
C THR A 576 5.87 -9.60 -38.17
N ASP A 577 6.81 -10.36 -37.59
CA ASP A 577 7.73 -9.86 -36.57
C ASP A 577 8.58 -8.68 -37.11
N GLU A 578 8.87 -8.66 -38.40
CA GLU A 578 9.59 -7.56 -39.04
C GLU A 578 8.76 -6.27 -39.08
N GLN A 579 7.46 -6.38 -39.39
CA GLN A 579 6.54 -5.24 -39.36
C GLN A 579 6.32 -4.72 -37.92
N VAL A 580 6.27 -5.60 -36.92
CA VAL A 580 6.22 -5.22 -35.52
C VAL A 580 7.48 -4.43 -35.14
N ARG A 581 8.66 -4.95 -35.51
CA ARG A 581 9.94 -4.30 -35.26
C ARG A 581 10.00 -2.92 -35.89
N GLU A 582 9.71 -2.79 -37.17
CA GLU A 582 9.71 -1.51 -37.90
C GLU A 582 8.72 -0.50 -37.28
N TYR A 583 7.57 -0.98 -36.80
CA TYR A 583 6.60 -0.10 -36.16
C TYR A 583 7.09 0.42 -34.82
N ILE A 584 7.64 -0.44 -33.98
CA ILE A 584 8.20 -0.06 -32.67
C ILE A 584 9.43 0.84 -32.84
N GLU A 585 10.34 0.53 -33.77
CA GLU A 585 11.50 1.38 -34.04
C GLU A 585 11.08 2.80 -34.48
N ARG A 586 10.03 2.95 -35.30
CA ARG A 586 9.48 4.28 -35.64
C ARG A 586 8.92 5.03 -34.43
N ILE A 587 8.34 4.35 -33.46
CA ILE A 587 7.90 4.98 -32.20
C ILE A 587 9.11 5.51 -31.45
N VAL A 588 10.17 4.70 -31.30
CA VAL A 588 11.40 5.06 -30.61
C VAL A 588 12.12 6.20 -31.34
N ASP A 589 12.22 6.16 -32.66
CA ASP A 589 12.83 7.20 -33.47
C ASP A 589 12.11 8.54 -33.30
N LYS A 590 10.78 8.54 -33.34
CA LYS A 590 9.98 9.73 -33.12
C LYS A 590 10.21 10.32 -31.72
N GLN A 591 10.37 9.48 -30.72
CA GLN A 591 10.72 9.93 -29.37
C GLN A 591 12.13 10.49 -29.32
N ASN A 592 13.09 9.84 -29.95
CA ASN A 592 14.47 10.27 -30.04
C ASN A 592 14.61 11.65 -30.72
N GLU A 593 13.76 11.98 -31.71
CA GLU A 593 13.74 13.31 -32.34
C GLU A 593 13.44 14.42 -31.34
N ALA A 594 12.60 14.15 -30.35
CA ALA A 594 12.21 15.12 -29.31
C ALA A 594 13.22 15.24 -28.16
N MET A 595 14.24 14.37 -28.12
CA MET A 595 15.17 14.26 -26.99
C MET A 595 16.59 14.76 -27.33
N PRO A 596 17.33 15.28 -26.31
CA PRO A 596 18.74 15.55 -26.42
C PRO A 596 19.52 14.29 -26.84
N LEU A 597 20.61 14.49 -27.61
CA LEU A 597 21.39 13.36 -28.14
C LEU A 597 21.85 12.35 -27.10
N PHE A 598 22.21 12.79 -25.89
CA PHE A 598 22.70 11.93 -24.82
C PHE A 598 21.60 11.09 -24.15
N LYS A 599 20.32 11.39 -24.39
CA LYS A 599 19.15 10.62 -23.88
C LYS A 599 18.57 9.67 -24.94
N ARG A 600 19.10 9.64 -26.15
CA ARG A 600 18.54 8.84 -27.23
C ARG A 600 18.75 7.36 -26.99
N ILE A 601 17.69 6.59 -27.22
CA ILE A 601 17.72 5.13 -27.23
C ILE A 601 18.46 4.69 -28.48
N ASN A 602 19.53 3.90 -28.29
CA ASN A 602 20.40 3.46 -29.36
C ASN A 602 20.00 2.08 -29.92
N HIS A 603 19.45 1.23 -29.04
CA HIS A 603 19.15 -0.15 -29.37
C HIS A 603 17.74 -0.53 -28.91
N VAL A 604 16.99 -1.19 -29.79
CA VAL A 604 15.64 -1.67 -29.53
C VAL A 604 15.63 -3.20 -29.54
N ILE A 605 15.12 -3.80 -28.46
CA ILE A 605 14.95 -5.23 -28.33
C ILE A 605 13.45 -5.52 -28.22
N ILE A 606 12.93 -6.33 -29.15
CA ILE A 606 11.53 -6.79 -29.09
C ILE A 606 11.46 -8.05 -28.22
N ARG A 607 10.56 -8.04 -27.27
CA ARG A 607 10.32 -9.14 -26.33
C ARG A 607 8.90 -9.66 -26.50
N ASP A 608 8.74 -10.97 -26.68
CA ASP A 608 7.44 -11.61 -26.87
C ASP A 608 6.89 -12.27 -25.60
N ARG A 609 7.69 -12.35 -24.56
CA ARG A 609 7.32 -12.93 -23.26
C ARG A 609 7.20 -11.87 -22.19
N ASP A 610 6.49 -12.20 -21.10
CA ASP A 610 6.33 -11.30 -19.97
C ASP A 610 7.66 -11.00 -19.30
N PHE A 611 7.79 -9.77 -18.77
CA PHE A 611 8.89 -9.43 -17.89
C PHE A 611 8.75 -10.15 -16.54
N ASN A 612 9.87 -10.51 -15.95
CA ASN A 612 9.92 -10.93 -14.55
C ASN A 612 9.61 -9.72 -13.65
N LYS A 613 8.51 -9.81 -12.90
CA LYS A 613 8.01 -8.71 -12.08
C LYS A 613 8.04 -9.05 -10.60
N THR A 614 7.98 -8.02 -9.78
CA THR A 614 7.62 -8.14 -8.38
C THR A 614 6.12 -8.38 -8.25
N THR A 615 5.66 -8.79 -7.07
CA THR A 615 4.24 -8.93 -6.74
C THR A 615 3.45 -7.62 -6.83
N GLY A 616 4.14 -6.48 -6.68
CA GLY A 616 3.60 -5.14 -6.98
C GLY A 616 3.60 -4.77 -8.47
N LEU A 617 3.75 -5.75 -9.37
CA LEU A 617 3.75 -5.61 -10.83
C LEU A 617 4.88 -4.72 -11.41
N LYS A 618 5.95 -4.47 -10.66
CA LYS A 618 7.13 -3.72 -11.13
C LYS A 618 8.13 -4.66 -11.79
N ILE A 619 8.69 -4.26 -12.93
CA ILE A 619 9.74 -5.02 -13.64
C ILE A 619 10.98 -5.12 -12.75
N ARG A 620 11.51 -6.34 -12.58
CA ARG A 620 12.76 -6.60 -11.86
C ARG A 620 13.94 -6.27 -12.78
N ARG A 621 14.42 -5.03 -12.77
CA ARG A 621 15.44 -4.50 -13.68
C ARG A 621 16.77 -5.25 -13.65
N PHE A 622 17.12 -5.84 -12.51
CA PHE A 622 18.39 -6.55 -12.32
C PHE A 622 18.34 -8.02 -12.74
N VAL A 623 17.19 -8.52 -13.19
CA VAL A 623 17.08 -9.84 -13.77
C VAL A 623 17.59 -9.77 -15.20
N GLU A 624 18.71 -10.47 -15.48
CA GLU A 624 19.36 -10.44 -16.80
C GLU A 624 18.41 -10.87 -17.92
N ASP A 625 17.52 -11.84 -17.65
CA ASP A 625 16.48 -12.28 -18.59
C ASP A 625 15.55 -11.14 -19.05
N ASN A 626 15.34 -10.10 -18.21
CA ASN A 626 14.49 -8.97 -18.59
C ASN A 626 15.12 -8.01 -19.60
N LYS A 627 16.43 -8.07 -19.78
CA LYS A 627 17.16 -7.24 -20.75
C LYS A 627 17.02 -7.75 -22.17
N TRP A 628 16.81 -9.03 -22.34
CA TRP A 628 16.85 -9.69 -23.64
C TRP A 628 15.48 -10.22 -24.11
N SER A 629 15.39 -10.62 -25.38
CA SER A 629 14.15 -11.12 -26.04
C SER A 629 13.67 -12.47 -25.50
#